data_14872c11704b3588c092dec25e93d160
#
_entry.id   14872c11704b3588c092dec25e93d160
#
_cell.length_a   1.000
_cell.length_b   1.000
_cell.length_c   1.000
_cell.angle_alpha   90.00
_cell.angle_beta   90.00
_cell.angle_gamma   90.00
#
_symmetry.space_group_name_H-M   'P 1'
#
loop_
_entity.id
_entity.type
_entity.pdbx_description
1 polymer ?
#
loop_
_entity_poly.entity_id
_entity_poly.type
_entity_poly.pdbx_seq_one_letter_code
_entity_poly.pdbx_strand_id
1 'polypeptide(L)'
;MHIWTITDWEKNLPDNSLRRTGLRFRYGRNTHPEVKRACLQFAIWLRTQYYFPLRVVVYVKGAKTIRTKDGDHVVGSFFEPFSYLDEPYIRIAAGDYNELANHLGKDNALASILLSLAHELTHYYQWINTIQLTPVGRERQAARYANYIIDEYASTREHP
;
A
#
# COMPACT_ATOMS: atom_id res chain seq x y z
N MET A 1 5.77 -17.48 -8.36
CA MET A 1 4.37 -17.10 -8.15
C MET A 1 4.31 -15.70 -7.56
N HIS A 2 3.58 -14.81 -8.22
CA HIS A 2 3.48 -13.41 -7.80
C HIS A 2 2.19 -13.21 -7.00
N ILE A 3 2.29 -12.95 -5.69
CA ILE A 3 1.13 -12.92 -4.80
C ILE A 3 0.11 -11.82 -5.13
N TRP A 4 0.51 -10.77 -5.86
CA TRP A 4 -0.41 -9.73 -6.31
C TRP A 4 -1.28 -10.20 -7.49
N THR A 5 -0.96 -11.33 -8.12
CA THR A 5 -1.64 -11.84 -9.32
C THR A 5 -2.33 -13.19 -9.13
N ILE A 6 -2.11 -13.88 -8.02
CA ILE A 6 -2.81 -15.15 -7.76
C ILE A 6 -4.29 -14.88 -7.44
N THR A 7 -5.12 -15.89 -7.65
CA THR A 7 -6.58 -15.78 -7.56
C THR A 7 -7.22 -16.64 -6.47
N ASP A 8 -6.45 -17.03 -5.46
CA ASP A 8 -6.98 -17.78 -4.32
C ASP A 8 -8.09 -17.01 -3.58
N TRP A 9 -8.09 -15.68 -3.69
CA TRP A 9 -9.15 -14.82 -3.17
C TRP A 9 -10.55 -15.17 -3.69
N GLU A 10 -10.66 -15.80 -4.85
CA GLU A 10 -11.96 -16.21 -5.41
C GLU A 10 -12.73 -17.15 -4.47
N LYS A 11 -12.01 -17.94 -3.69
CA LYS A 11 -12.57 -18.87 -2.71
C LYS A 11 -13.01 -18.16 -1.41
N ASN A 12 -12.44 -17.00 -1.14
CA ASN A 12 -12.58 -16.33 0.15
C ASN A 12 -13.56 -15.16 0.10
N LEU A 13 -13.56 -14.40 -1.00
CA LEU A 13 -14.36 -13.19 -1.12
C LEU A 13 -15.82 -13.50 -1.44
N PRO A 14 -16.77 -12.66 -0.96
CA PRO A 14 -18.17 -12.79 -1.33
C PRO A 14 -18.35 -12.53 -2.82
N ASP A 15 -19.52 -12.93 -3.34
CA ASP A 15 -19.87 -12.76 -4.73
C ASP A 15 -19.73 -11.31 -5.19
N ASN A 16 -19.41 -11.12 -6.47
CA ASN A 16 -19.20 -9.81 -7.10
C ASN A 16 -20.33 -8.80 -6.83
N SER A 17 -21.58 -9.28 -6.77
CA SER A 17 -22.73 -8.43 -6.47
C SER A 17 -22.76 -7.91 -5.03
N LEU A 18 -21.98 -8.51 -4.12
CA LEU A 18 -21.99 -8.22 -2.69
C LEU A 18 -20.74 -7.44 -2.23
N ARG A 19 -19.84 -7.13 -3.14
CA ARG A 19 -18.61 -6.44 -2.78
C ARG A 19 -18.29 -5.29 -3.74
N ARG A 20 -17.56 -4.31 -3.25
CA ARG A 20 -16.93 -3.29 -4.09
C ARG A 20 -15.51 -3.70 -4.41
N THR A 21 -15.00 -3.29 -5.56
CA THR A 21 -13.63 -3.54 -6.01
C THR A 21 -12.84 -2.25 -6.09
N GLY A 22 -11.55 -2.37 -6.24
CA GLY A 22 -10.67 -1.27 -6.60
C GLY A 22 -9.79 -0.73 -5.49
N LEU A 23 -8.91 0.17 -5.89
CA LEU A 23 -7.96 0.88 -5.04
C LEU A 23 -8.35 2.35 -4.99
N ARG A 24 -8.50 2.90 -3.80
CA ARG A 24 -8.91 4.29 -3.60
C ARG A 24 -7.98 5.01 -2.64
N PHE A 25 -7.60 6.23 -2.98
CA PHE A 25 -6.77 7.07 -2.14
C PHE A 25 -7.56 8.22 -1.54
N ARG A 26 -7.24 8.55 -0.29
CA ARG A 26 -7.71 9.74 0.41
C ARG A 26 -6.53 10.44 1.05
N TYR A 27 -6.47 11.76 0.87
CA TYR A 27 -5.33 12.57 1.32
C TYR A 27 -5.74 13.46 2.47
N GLY A 28 -4.92 13.45 3.54
CA GLY A 28 -5.06 14.38 4.66
C GLY A 28 -4.75 15.82 4.23
N ARG A 29 -5.26 16.78 4.99
CA ARG A 29 -5.13 18.23 4.68
C ARG A 29 -3.67 18.68 4.53
N ASN A 30 -2.79 18.14 5.33
CA ASN A 30 -1.38 18.53 5.37
C ASN A 30 -0.48 17.65 4.48
N THR A 31 -1.06 16.91 3.54
CA THR A 31 -0.29 16.12 2.60
C THR A 31 0.46 17.06 1.64
N HIS A 32 1.76 16.89 1.54
CA HIS A 32 2.59 17.69 0.63
C HIS A 32 2.13 17.48 -0.82
N PRO A 33 2.01 18.54 -1.64
CA PRO A 33 1.54 18.43 -3.03
C PRO A 33 2.32 17.42 -3.88
N GLU A 34 3.64 17.30 -3.67
CA GLU A 34 4.48 16.33 -4.41
C GLU A 34 4.19 14.90 -3.99
N VAL A 35 3.92 14.66 -2.72
CA VAL A 35 3.48 13.35 -2.24
C VAL A 35 2.15 12.97 -2.86
N LYS A 36 1.21 13.90 -2.86
CA LYS A 36 -0.11 13.69 -3.49
C LYS A 36 0.04 13.37 -4.97
N ARG A 37 0.87 14.14 -5.69
CA ARG A 37 1.14 13.91 -7.12
C ARG A 37 1.72 12.51 -7.35
N ALA A 38 2.76 12.15 -6.60
CA ALA A 38 3.41 10.83 -6.74
C ALA A 38 2.45 9.68 -6.44
N CYS A 39 1.63 9.80 -5.39
CA CYS A 39 0.63 8.79 -5.05
C CYS A 39 -0.45 8.67 -6.13
N LEU A 40 -0.89 9.78 -6.72
CA LEU A 40 -1.86 9.76 -7.82
C LEU A 40 -1.30 9.03 -9.04
N GLN A 41 -0.06 9.32 -9.42
CA GLN A 41 0.61 8.66 -10.56
C GLN A 41 0.78 7.16 -10.29
N PHE A 42 1.22 6.81 -9.11
CA PHE A 42 1.39 5.41 -8.72
C PHE A 42 0.06 4.66 -8.73
N ALA A 43 -1.00 5.27 -8.21
CA ALA A 43 -2.34 4.68 -8.20
C ALA A 43 -2.86 4.40 -9.61
N ILE A 44 -2.63 5.33 -10.56
CA ILE A 44 -3.01 5.13 -11.97
C ILE A 44 -2.30 3.90 -12.54
N TRP A 45 -0.98 3.83 -12.34
CA TRP A 45 -0.18 2.70 -12.81
C TRP A 45 -0.63 1.38 -12.17
N LEU A 46 -0.80 1.36 -10.84
CA LEU A 46 -1.24 0.17 -10.11
C LEU A 46 -2.56 -0.39 -10.64
N ARG A 47 -3.52 0.49 -10.91
CA ARG A 47 -4.84 0.08 -11.43
C ARG A 47 -4.78 -0.51 -12.84
N THR A 48 -3.77 -0.16 -13.62
CA THR A 48 -3.58 -0.76 -14.95
C THR A 48 -2.85 -2.09 -14.91
N GLN A 49 -2.04 -2.32 -13.86
CA GLN A 49 -1.19 -3.51 -13.75
C GLN A 49 -1.80 -4.62 -12.89
N TYR A 50 -2.61 -4.25 -11.90
CA TYR A 50 -3.09 -5.19 -10.89
C TYR A 50 -4.58 -5.02 -10.63
N TYR A 51 -5.22 -6.13 -10.28
CA TYR A 51 -6.63 -6.15 -9.91
C TYR A 51 -6.77 -6.11 -8.38
N PHE A 52 -7.70 -5.29 -7.91
CA PHE A 52 -8.03 -5.17 -6.49
C PHE A 52 -9.45 -5.73 -6.27
N PRO A 53 -9.57 -7.03 -5.99
CA PRO A 53 -10.87 -7.72 -5.98
C PRO A 53 -11.80 -7.31 -4.85
N LEU A 54 -11.25 -6.83 -3.73
CA LEU A 54 -12.00 -6.19 -2.66
C LEU A 54 -11.46 -4.77 -2.49
N ARG A 55 -12.38 -3.80 -2.44
CA ARG A 55 -11.99 -2.39 -2.34
C ARG A 55 -11.09 -2.15 -1.13
N VAL A 56 -9.97 -1.49 -1.36
CA VAL A 56 -9.04 -1.04 -0.33
C VAL A 56 -8.84 0.47 -0.43
N VAL A 57 -9.01 1.16 0.69
CA VAL A 57 -8.79 2.62 0.78
C VAL A 57 -7.43 2.87 1.42
N VAL A 58 -6.64 3.72 0.78
CA VAL A 58 -5.35 4.18 1.29
C VAL A 58 -5.52 5.61 1.81
N TYR A 59 -5.26 5.78 3.11
CA TYR A 59 -5.25 7.10 3.74
C TYR A 59 -3.81 7.59 3.83
N VAL A 60 -3.51 8.62 3.06
CA VAL A 60 -2.19 9.29 3.11
C VAL A 60 -2.28 10.40 4.14
N LYS A 61 -1.52 10.26 5.22
CA LYS A 61 -1.55 11.17 6.37
C LYS A 61 -0.40 12.16 6.30
N GLY A 62 -0.68 13.42 6.67
CA GLY A 62 0.34 14.45 6.82
C GLY A 62 1.14 14.36 8.12
N ALA A 63 0.98 13.30 8.89
CA ALA A 63 1.75 13.02 10.10
C ALA A 63 3.06 12.28 9.75
N LYS A 64 4.06 12.39 10.64
CA LYS A 64 5.35 11.69 10.47
C LYS A 64 5.24 10.20 10.75
N THR A 65 4.35 9.81 11.65
CA THR A 65 4.11 8.42 12.03
C THR A 65 2.64 8.17 12.24
N ILE A 66 2.28 6.88 12.24
CA ILE A 66 0.95 6.38 12.56
C ILE A 66 1.05 5.60 13.86
N ARG A 67 0.16 5.90 14.79
CA ARG A 67 0.08 5.16 16.05
C ARG A 67 -0.79 3.93 15.88
N THR A 68 -0.25 2.77 16.23
CA THR A 68 -0.99 1.51 16.24
C THR A 68 -1.79 1.36 17.55
N LYS A 69 -2.67 0.36 17.60
CA LYS A 69 -3.45 0.04 18.81
C LYS A 69 -2.54 -0.31 20.00
N ASP A 70 -1.38 -0.91 19.74
CA ASP A 70 -0.41 -1.28 20.75
C ASP A 70 0.46 -0.11 21.22
N GLY A 71 0.24 1.09 20.64
CA GLY A 71 0.99 2.28 20.99
C GLY A 71 2.29 2.48 20.22
N ASP A 72 2.62 1.56 19.31
CA ASP A 72 3.80 1.70 18.45
C ASP A 72 3.60 2.79 17.40
N HIS A 73 4.71 3.40 16.98
CA HIS A 73 4.74 4.37 15.90
C HIS A 73 5.35 3.74 14.65
N VAL A 74 4.57 3.74 13.57
CA VAL A 74 4.95 3.13 12.28
C VAL A 74 4.75 4.12 11.14
N VAL A 75 5.38 3.87 9.99
CA VAL A 75 5.21 4.70 8.78
C VAL A 75 4.08 4.20 7.89
N GLY A 76 3.65 2.98 8.07
CA GLY A 76 2.52 2.40 7.35
C GLY A 76 1.85 1.31 8.16
N SER A 77 0.56 1.08 7.88
CA SER A 77 -0.18 -0.01 8.50
C SER A 77 -1.29 -0.49 7.58
N PHE A 78 -1.54 -1.79 7.64
CA PHE A 78 -2.68 -2.44 6.97
C PHE A 78 -3.68 -2.89 8.01
N PHE A 79 -4.94 -2.43 7.89
CA PHE A 79 -6.04 -2.91 8.71
C PHE A 79 -6.63 -4.17 8.09
N GLU A 80 -6.54 -5.27 8.81
CA GLU A 80 -7.01 -6.58 8.41
C GLU A 80 -8.36 -6.85 9.10
N PRO A 81 -9.49 -6.78 8.37
CA PRO A 81 -10.79 -7.11 8.95
C PRO A 81 -10.90 -8.58 9.37
N PHE A 82 -11.79 -8.87 10.31
CA PHE A 82 -12.12 -10.25 10.67
C PHE A 82 -12.85 -11.00 9.56
N SER A 83 -13.60 -10.27 8.74
CA SER A 83 -14.47 -10.84 7.72
C SER A 83 -14.16 -10.25 6.36
N TYR A 84 -14.21 -11.06 5.31
CA TYR A 84 -14.12 -10.59 3.92
C TYR A 84 -15.37 -9.82 3.47
N LEU A 85 -16.39 -9.69 4.32
CA LEU A 85 -17.53 -8.80 4.09
C LEU A 85 -17.20 -7.34 4.42
N ASP A 86 -16.14 -7.11 5.21
CA ASP A 86 -15.68 -5.78 5.57
C ASP A 86 -14.50 -5.36 4.69
N GLU A 87 -14.42 -4.08 4.38
CA GLU A 87 -13.36 -3.54 3.55
C GLU A 87 -12.12 -3.20 4.39
N PRO A 88 -10.93 -3.62 3.95
CA PRO A 88 -9.68 -3.25 4.59
C PRO A 88 -9.29 -1.81 4.26
N TYR A 89 -8.35 -1.27 5.02
CA TYR A 89 -7.74 0.01 4.68
C TYR A 89 -6.27 0.05 5.05
N ILE A 90 -5.56 0.98 4.42
CA ILE A 90 -4.15 1.24 4.63
C ILE A 90 -3.98 2.68 5.11
N ARG A 91 -3.04 2.90 6.02
CA ARG A 91 -2.62 4.24 6.43
C ARG A 91 -1.13 4.39 6.16
N ILE A 92 -0.76 5.50 5.50
CA ILE A 92 0.64 5.83 5.21
C ILE A 92 0.95 7.19 5.81
N ALA A 93 2.03 7.27 6.59
CA ALA A 93 2.54 8.52 7.13
C ALA A 93 3.52 9.15 6.12
N ALA A 94 3.25 10.37 5.67
CA ALA A 94 4.06 11.07 4.69
C ALA A 94 4.48 12.47 5.18
N GLY A 95 4.36 12.74 6.48
CA GLY A 95 4.68 14.04 7.05
C GLY A 95 6.15 14.36 7.16
N ASP A 96 7.02 13.39 6.93
CA ASP A 96 8.47 13.56 6.95
C ASP A 96 9.07 13.82 5.54
N TYR A 97 8.22 14.03 4.54
CA TYR A 97 8.69 14.18 3.14
C TYR A 97 9.77 15.26 3.00
N ASN A 98 9.59 16.46 3.60
CA ASN A 98 10.57 17.53 3.48
C ASN A 98 11.94 17.14 4.08
N GLU A 99 11.94 16.47 5.21
CA GLU A 99 13.17 15.98 5.85
C GLU A 99 13.85 14.91 4.98
N LEU A 100 13.08 13.95 4.47
CA LEU A 100 13.57 12.91 3.58
C LEU A 100 14.11 13.50 2.28
N ALA A 101 13.43 14.47 1.69
CA ALA A 101 13.89 15.13 0.47
C ALA A 101 15.21 15.88 0.67
N ASN A 102 15.40 16.50 1.83
CA ASN A 102 16.65 17.17 2.18
C ASN A 102 17.82 16.19 2.33
N HIS A 103 17.57 15.00 2.87
CA HIS A 103 18.62 14.00 3.11
C HIS A 103 18.87 13.08 1.92
N LEU A 104 17.82 12.69 1.19
CA LEU A 104 17.88 11.65 0.17
C LEU A 104 17.71 12.19 -1.26
N GLY A 105 17.28 13.44 -1.40
CA GLY A 105 16.79 13.98 -2.65
C GLY A 105 15.30 13.67 -2.84
N LYS A 106 14.66 14.45 -3.70
CA LYS A 106 13.22 14.41 -3.93
C LYS A 106 12.72 13.04 -4.42
N ASP A 107 13.39 12.47 -5.41
CA ASP A 107 12.98 11.21 -6.02
C ASP A 107 13.09 10.04 -5.04
N ASN A 108 14.18 9.97 -4.29
CA ASN A 108 14.36 8.93 -3.29
C ASN A 108 13.37 9.06 -2.13
N ALA A 109 13.05 10.29 -1.73
CA ALA A 109 12.04 10.54 -0.69
C ALA A 109 10.65 10.05 -1.14
N LEU A 110 10.26 10.38 -2.36
CA LEU A 110 8.99 9.92 -2.94
C LEU A 110 8.97 8.39 -3.09
N ALA A 111 10.06 7.81 -3.60
CA ALA A 111 10.17 6.36 -3.74
C ALA A 111 10.04 5.64 -2.38
N SER A 112 10.60 6.20 -1.32
CA SER A 112 10.49 5.66 0.04
C SER A 112 9.04 5.62 0.52
N ILE A 113 8.26 6.65 0.24
CA ILE A 113 6.83 6.71 0.59
C ILE A 113 6.04 5.68 -0.21
N LEU A 114 6.28 5.60 -1.53
CA LEU A 114 5.63 4.61 -2.39
C LEU A 114 6.01 3.17 -2.01
N LEU A 115 7.25 2.96 -1.55
CA LEU A 115 7.70 1.67 -1.05
C LEU A 115 6.90 1.22 0.17
N SER A 116 6.66 2.13 1.12
CA SER A 116 5.82 1.86 2.28
C SER A 116 4.40 1.47 1.85
N LEU A 117 3.85 2.17 0.87
CA LEU A 117 2.54 1.85 0.32
C LEU A 117 2.51 0.45 -0.31
N ALA A 118 3.50 0.12 -1.14
CA ALA A 118 3.59 -1.20 -1.77
C ALA A 118 3.76 -2.32 -0.74
N HIS A 119 4.45 -2.04 0.37
CA HIS A 119 4.57 -2.97 1.50
C HIS A 119 3.19 -3.30 2.09
N GLU A 120 2.41 -2.28 2.40
CA GLU A 120 1.08 -2.48 2.98
C GLU A 120 0.09 -3.12 1.98
N LEU A 121 0.19 -2.79 0.70
CA LEU A 121 -0.59 -3.45 -0.33
C LEU A 121 -0.21 -4.93 -0.48
N THR A 122 1.04 -5.29 -0.20
CA THR A 122 1.42 -6.71 -0.17
C THR A 122 0.70 -7.43 0.96
N HIS A 123 0.55 -6.82 2.13
CA HIS A 123 -0.27 -7.37 3.21
C HIS A 123 -1.73 -7.56 2.80
N TYR A 124 -2.27 -6.64 2.01
CA TYR A 124 -3.61 -6.79 1.44
C TYR A 124 -3.72 -8.07 0.61
N TYR A 125 -2.77 -8.31 -0.31
CA TYR A 125 -2.78 -9.53 -1.14
C TYR A 125 -2.53 -10.81 -0.34
N GLN A 126 -1.71 -10.74 0.69
CA GLN A 126 -1.54 -11.86 1.63
C GLN A 126 -2.86 -12.21 2.32
N TRP A 127 -3.58 -11.20 2.76
CA TRP A 127 -4.85 -11.37 3.48
C TRP A 127 -5.95 -11.94 2.58
N ILE A 128 -6.21 -11.33 1.43
CA ILE A 128 -7.32 -11.79 0.56
C ILE A 128 -7.06 -13.20 0.02
N ASN A 129 -5.81 -13.61 -0.14
CA ASN A 129 -5.43 -14.92 -0.62
C ASN A 129 -5.16 -15.94 0.49
N THR A 130 -5.34 -15.55 1.74
CA THR A 130 -5.13 -16.41 2.92
C THR A 130 -3.75 -17.07 2.92
N ILE A 131 -2.71 -16.27 2.63
CA ILE A 131 -1.34 -16.78 2.60
C ILE A 131 -0.89 -17.13 4.02
N GLN A 132 -0.53 -18.38 4.24
CA GLN A 132 -0.09 -18.88 5.55
C GLN A 132 1.42 -18.68 5.70
N LEU A 133 1.81 -17.74 6.56
CA LEU A 133 3.19 -17.43 6.87
C LEU A 133 3.34 -17.13 8.36
N THR A 134 4.55 -17.35 8.87
CA THR A 134 4.91 -16.82 10.19
C THR A 134 4.89 -15.28 10.16
N PRO A 135 4.77 -14.60 11.31
CA PRO A 135 4.85 -13.14 11.33
C PRO A 135 6.11 -12.59 10.66
N VAL A 136 7.27 -13.20 10.91
CA VAL A 136 8.54 -12.82 10.27
C VAL A 136 8.52 -13.09 8.76
N GLY A 137 8.00 -14.23 8.34
CA GLY A 137 7.87 -14.58 6.92
C GLY A 137 6.94 -13.65 6.18
N ARG A 138 5.85 -13.23 6.83
CA ARG A 138 4.89 -12.27 6.29
C ARG A 138 5.54 -10.91 6.03
N GLU A 139 6.34 -10.41 6.97
CA GLU A 139 7.06 -9.15 6.81
C GLU A 139 8.15 -9.23 5.75
N ARG A 140 8.90 -10.33 5.69
CA ARG A 140 9.92 -10.55 4.66
C ARG A 140 9.30 -10.56 3.26
N GLN A 141 8.18 -11.24 3.10
CA GLN A 141 7.49 -11.29 1.81
C GLN A 141 6.97 -9.89 1.43
N ALA A 142 6.40 -9.15 2.39
CA ALA A 142 5.92 -7.80 2.14
C ALA A 142 7.05 -6.87 1.68
N ALA A 143 8.19 -6.90 2.34
CA ALA A 143 9.36 -6.10 1.97
C ALA A 143 9.89 -6.48 0.59
N ARG A 144 9.97 -7.76 0.28
CA ARG A 144 10.46 -8.26 -1.00
C ARG A 144 9.57 -7.83 -2.16
N TYR A 145 8.26 -8.00 -2.02
CA TYR A 145 7.32 -7.59 -3.07
C TYR A 145 7.23 -6.08 -3.20
N ALA A 146 7.33 -5.34 -2.10
CA ALA A 146 7.39 -3.88 -2.17
C ALA A 146 8.53 -3.40 -3.06
N ASN A 147 9.73 -3.94 -2.87
CA ASN A 147 10.88 -3.62 -3.72
C ASN A 147 10.63 -4.01 -5.17
N TYR A 148 10.10 -5.21 -5.41
CA TYR A 148 9.77 -5.68 -6.75
C TYR A 148 8.79 -4.72 -7.47
N ILE A 149 7.72 -4.31 -6.80
CA ILE A 149 6.71 -3.40 -7.36
C ILE A 149 7.31 -2.04 -7.65
N ILE A 150 8.13 -1.50 -6.75
CA ILE A 150 8.76 -0.19 -6.96
C ILE A 150 9.77 -0.24 -8.10
N ASP A 151 10.54 -1.31 -8.24
CA ASP A 151 11.48 -1.48 -9.35
C ASP A 151 10.73 -1.57 -10.69
N GLU A 152 9.62 -2.29 -10.72
CA GLU A 152 8.76 -2.41 -11.91
C GLU A 152 8.19 -1.04 -12.29
N TYR A 153 7.70 -0.28 -11.30
CA TYR A 153 7.18 1.08 -11.51
C TYR A 153 8.29 2.02 -12.01
N ALA A 154 9.46 1.99 -11.39
CA ALA A 154 10.59 2.84 -11.74
C ALA A 154 11.08 2.60 -13.18
N SER A 155 10.95 1.37 -13.69
CA SER A 155 11.33 1.04 -15.07
C SER A 155 10.46 1.73 -16.13
N THR A 156 9.32 2.28 -15.74
CA THR A 156 8.36 2.93 -16.65
C THR A 156 8.51 4.44 -16.73
N ARG A 157 9.37 5.07 -15.92
CA ARG A 157 9.48 6.54 -15.80
C ARG A 157 10.82 7.00 -15.26
N GLU A 158 11.12 8.27 -15.44
CA GLU A 158 12.35 8.88 -14.90
C GLU A 158 12.20 9.27 -13.42
N HIS A 159 11.00 9.70 -13.00
CA HIS A 159 10.74 10.21 -11.66
C HIS A 159 9.48 9.58 -11.08
N PRO A 160 9.45 9.34 -9.76
CA PRO A 160 8.25 8.81 -9.10
C PRO A 160 7.04 9.73 -9.20
#